data_d6b743fe8e33cbedfd6609000710b1e7
#
_entry.id   d6b743fe8e33cbedfd6609000710b1e7
#
_cell.length_a   1.000
_cell.length_b   1.000
_cell.length_c   1.000
_cell.angle_alpha   90.00
_cell.angle_beta   90.00
_cell.angle_gamma   90.00
#
_symmetry.space_group_name_H-M   'P 1'
#
loop_
_entity.id
_entity.type
_entity.pdbx_description
1 polymer ?
#
loop_
_entity_poly.entity_id
_entity_poly.type
_entity_poly.pdbx_seq_one_letter_code
_entity_poly.pdbx_strand_id
1 'polypeptide(L)'
;LSNSTEYFFSFVKGKLPTFNSEYDNATYYFPLCHGRERLNHPTQKPLKLISELVKKHSNQGDLVLDPFSGTGTLAESCILNGRNYLCIEMDEIYHRISIERINSILGI
;
A
#
# COMPACT_ATOMS: atom_id res chain seq x y z
N LEU A 1 -16.13 -21.25 -4.30
CA LEU A 1 -15.03 -20.29 -4.18
C LEU A 1 -15.06 -19.32 -5.35
N SER A 2 -15.22 -18.06 -5.05
CA SER A 2 -15.12 -17.05 -6.06
C SER A 2 -13.67 -16.57 -6.12
N ASN A 3 -13.10 -16.62 -7.32
CA ASN A 3 -11.84 -15.96 -7.59
C ASN A 3 -12.14 -14.57 -8.10
N SER A 4 -11.60 -13.56 -7.45
CA SER A 4 -11.69 -12.22 -7.96
C SER A 4 -10.33 -11.75 -8.44
N THR A 5 -10.32 -11.15 -9.63
CA THR A 5 -9.14 -10.58 -10.24
C THR A 5 -9.32 -9.07 -10.30
N GLU A 6 -8.37 -8.34 -9.75
CA GLU A 6 -8.32 -6.89 -9.90
C GLU A 6 -7.16 -6.53 -10.80
N TYR A 7 -7.38 -5.52 -11.61
CA TYR A 7 -6.35 -4.99 -12.50
C TYR A 7 -5.90 -3.62 -12.01
N PHE A 8 -4.63 -3.33 -12.21
CA PHE A 8 -4.12 -1.98 -12.01
C PHE A 8 -3.25 -1.59 -13.19
N PHE A 9 -3.05 -0.30 -13.35
CA PHE A 9 -2.22 0.25 -14.41
C PHE A 9 -0.99 0.89 -13.82
N SER A 10 0.15 0.69 -14.49
CA SER A 10 1.39 1.35 -14.13
C SER A 10 1.76 2.36 -15.20
N PHE A 11 2.02 3.57 -14.79
CA PHE A 11 2.41 4.66 -15.67
C PHE A 11 3.74 5.22 -15.21
N VAL A 12 4.53 5.70 -16.17
CA VAL A 12 5.85 6.26 -15.90
C VAL A 12 5.88 7.71 -16.38
N LYS A 13 6.39 8.59 -15.52
CA LYS A 13 6.70 9.96 -15.90
C LYS A 13 8.21 10.05 -16.11
N GLY A 14 8.63 10.42 -17.32
CA GLY A 14 10.05 10.50 -17.66
C GLY A 14 10.58 9.20 -18.27
N LYS A 15 11.91 9.08 -18.32
CA LYS A 15 12.57 8.02 -19.10
C LYS A 15 13.18 6.90 -18.27
N LEU A 16 13.45 7.12 -17.01
CA LEU A 16 14.18 6.17 -16.17
C LEU A 16 13.40 5.89 -14.89
N PRO A 17 12.35 5.06 -14.97
CA PRO A 17 11.59 4.71 -13.78
C PRO A 17 12.43 3.83 -12.85
N THR A 18 12.17 3.93 -11.55
CA THR A 18 12.68 2.96 -10.58
C THR A 18 11.94 1.65 -10.76
N PHE A 19 12.68 0.59 -11.01
CA PHE A 19 12.12 -0.75 -11.08
C PHE A 19 13.11 -1.76 -10.50
N ASN A 20 12.83 -2.24 -9.30
CA ASN A 20 13.72 -3.10 -8.52
C ASN A 20 13.32 -4.58 -8.68
N SER A 21 13.29 -5.05 -9.89
CA SER A 21 13.02 -6.45 -10.20
C SER A 21 13.66 -6.80 -11.54
N GLU A 22 14.30 -7.96 -11.61
CA GLU A 22 14.92 -8.42 -12.88
C GLU A 22 13.90 -9.02 -13.83
N TYR A 23 12.96 -9.78 -13.29
CA TYR A 23 11.91 -10.43 -14.05
C TYR A 23 10.60 -10.36 -13.28
N ASP A 24 9.55 -9.95 -13.98
CA ASP A 24 8.25 -9.79 -13.36
C ASP A 24 7.15 -9.99 -14.40
N ASN A 25 6.24 -10.94 -14.14
CA ASN A 25 5.07 -11.14 -14.99
C ASN A 25 3.90 -10.25 -14.61
N ALA A 26 4.10 -9.37 -13.62
CA ALA A 26 3.10 -8.43 -13.14
C ALA A 26 1.80 -9.09 -12.65
N THR A 27 1.90 -10.31 -12.18
CA THR A 27 0.77 -11.05 -11.63
C THR A 27 1.05 -11.37 -10.16
N TYR A 28 0.08 -11.05 -9.29
CA TYR A 28 0.22 -11.18 -7.85
C TYR A 28 -0.94 -12.01 -7.30
N TYR A 29 -0.63 -12.95 -6.43
CA TYR A 29 -1.62 -13.79 -5.78
C TYR A 29 -1.57 -13.59 -4.28
N PHE A 30 -2.56 -12.89 -3.74
CA PHE A 30 -2.65 -12.62 -2.32
C PHE A 30 -4.06 -12.92 -1.82
N PRO A 31 -4.21 -13.48 -0.62
CA PRO A 31 -5.53 -13.68 -0.04
C PRO A 31 -6.17 -12.33 0.29
N LEU A 32 -7.50 -12.32 0.29
CA LEU A 32 -8.24 -11.14 0.74
C LEU A 32 -7.92 -10.86 2.20
N CYS A 33 -7.97 -9.58 2.57
CA CYS A 33 -7.78 -9.18 3.94
C CYS A 33 -8.88 -9.75 4.83
N HIS A 34 -8.49 -10.31 5.96
CA HIS A 34 -9.41 -10.83 6.97
C HIS A 34 -8.78 -10.75 8.36
N GLY A 35 -9.59 -10.99 9.38
CA GLY A 35 -9.12 -10.96 10.76
C GLY A 35 -8.54 -9.59 11.15
N ARG A 36 -7.37 -9.60 11.74
CA ARG A 36 -6.72 -8.37 12.24
C ARG A 36 -6.30 -7.41 11.14
N GLU A 37 -6.01 -7.91 9.95
CA GLU A 37 -5.60 -7.05 8.83
C GLU A 37 -6.76 -6.23 8.29
N ARG A 38 -7.98 -6.77 8.34
CA ARG A 38 -9.15 -6.06 7.82
C ARG A 38 -9.68 -5.06 8.85
N LEU A 39 -9.51 -3.78 8.58
CA LEU A 39 -9.89 -2.69 9.49
C LEU A 39 -11.19 -2.01 9.06
N ASN A 40 -12.30 -2.77 8.97
CA ASN A 40 -13.63 -2.24 8.62
C ASN A 40 -13.68 -1.51 7.27
N HIS A 41 -12.75 -1.79 6.38
CA HIS A 41 -12.73 -1.21 5.05
C HIS A 41 -13.08 -2.30 4.03
N PRO A 42 -14.17 -2.16 3.25
CA PRO A 42 -14.64 -3.22 2.38
C PRO A 42 -13.67 -3.57 1.25
N THR A 43 -12.79 -2.64 0.88
CA THR A 43 -11.85 -2.82 -0.23
C THR A 43 -10.40 -2.67 0.20
N GLN A 44 -10.09 -2.97 1.47
CA GLN A 44 -8.72 -2.90 1.96
C GLN A 44 -7.82 -3.86 1.17
N LYS A 45 -6.69 -3.34 0.70
CA LYS A 45 -5.71 -4.14 -0.04
C LYS A 45 -4.79 -4.89 0.93
N PRO A 46 -4.33 -6.10 0.57
CA PRO A 46 -3.36 -6.82 1.40
C PRO A 46 -2.05 -6.05 1.56
N LEU A 47 -1.55 -5.99 2.79
CA LEU A 47 -0.30 -5.31 3.09
C LEU A 47 0.87 -5.88 2.27
N LYS A 48 0.92 -7.20 2.09
CA LYS A 48 1.99 -7.85 1.32
C LYS A 48 2.00 -7.42 -0.14
N LEU A 49 0.82 -7.26 -0.75
CA LEU A 49 0.71 -6.78 -2.13
C LEU A 49 1.24 -5.36 -2.25
N ILE A 50 0.80 -4.47 -1.38
CA ILE A 50 1.23 -3.07 -1.41
C ILE A 50 2.74 -2.99 -1.15
N SER A 51 3.26 -3.80 -0.23
CA SER A 51 4.71 -3.83 0.06
C SER A 51 5.52 -4.31 -1.14
N GLU A 52 5.03 -5.28 -1.91
CA GLU A 52 5.69 -5.70 -3.15
C GLU A 52 5.77 -4.53 -4.15
N LEU A 53 4.67 -3.81 -4.33
CA LEU A 53 4.63 -2.68 -5.25
C LEU A 53 5.53 -1.53 -4.78
N VAL A 54 5.53 -1.22 -3.50
CA VAL A 54 6.38 -0.18 -2.91
C VAL A 54 7.86 -0.52 -3.13
N LYS A 55 8.27 -1.74 -2.85
CA LYS A 55 9.66 -2.16 -3.03
C LYS A 55 10.10 -2.15 -4.49
N LYS A 56 9.23 -2.56 -5.41
CA LYS A 56 9.55 -2.59 -6.84
C LYS A 56 9.68 -1.21 -7.46
N HIS A 57 8.81 -0.29 -7.08
CA HIS A 57 8.65 0.98 -7.77
C HIS A 57 9.23 2.18 -7.02
N SER A 58 9.89 1.95 -5.90
CA SER A 58 10.56 3.01 -5.15
C SER A 58 11.84 2.49 -4.51
N ASN A 59 12.66 3.42 -4.02
CA ASN A 59 13.86 3.12 -3.25
C ASN A 59 13.68 3.60 -1.81
N GLN A 60 14.46 3.04 -0.89
CA GLN A 60 14.45 3.51 0.49
C GLN A 60 14.71 5.01 0.55
N GLY A 61 13.94 5.69 1.39
CA GLY A 61 14.00 7.15 1.54
C GLY A 61 13.11 7.93 0.58
N ASP A 62 12.57 7.28 -0.45
CA ASP A 62 11.65 7.95 -1.39
C ASP A 62 10.35 8.34 -0.71
N LEU A 63 9.69 9.35 -1.26
CA LEU A 63 8.35 9.78 -0.85
C LEU A 63 7.31 9.11 -1.74
N VAL A 64 6.39 8.39 -1.13
CA VAL A 64 5.30 7.70 -1.83
C VAL A 64 3.99 8.39 -1.49
N LEU A 65 3.22 8.72 -2.52
CA LEU A 65 1.93 9.42 -2.38
C LEU A 65 0.78 8.44 -2.58
N ASP A 66 -0.17 8.48 -1.67
CA ASP A 66 -1.46 7.79 -1.83
C ASP A 66 -2.60 8.75 -1.54
N PRO A 67 -3.26 9.30 -2.57
CA PRO A 67 -4.36 10.24 -2.39
C PRO A 67 -5.69 9.60 -1.98
N PHE A 68 -5.76 8.27 -1.91
CA PHE A 68 -6.96 7.52 -1.54
C PHE A 68 -6.60 6.45 -0.51
N SER A 69 -6.02 6.87 0.60
CA SER A 69 -5.27 5.96 1.48
C SER A 69 -6.11 5.05 2.36
N GLY A 70 -7.41 5.29 2.47
CA GLY A 70 -8.28 4.42 3.26
C GLY A 70 -7.81 4.28 4.70
N THR A 71 -7.64 3.06 5.15
CA THR A 71 -7.18 2.76 6.51
C THR A 71 -5.67 2.73 6.68
N GLY A 72 -4.90 3.16 5.66
CA GLY A 72 -3.47 3.40 5.80
C GLY A 72 -2.55 2.25 5.46
N THR A 73 -2.96 1.32 4.61
CA THR A 73 -2.11 0.20 4.22
C THR A 73 -0.80 0.66 3.58
N LEU A 74 -0.85 1.68 2.71
CA LEU A 74 0.37 2.21 2.11
C LEU A 74 1.30 2.83 3.16
N ALA A 75 0.75 3.61 4.09
CA ALA A 75 1.55 4.21 5.14
C ALA A 75 2.27 3.14 5.97
N GLU A 76 1.57 2.10 6.37
CA GLU A 76 2.19 0.98 7.09
C GLU A 76 3.29 0.33 6.25
N SER A 77 3.01 0.07 4.98
CA SER A 77 4.00 -0.51 4.07
C SER A 77 5.25 0.35 3.95
N CYS A 78 5.09 1.65 3.83
CA CYS A 78 6.22 2.58 3.75
C CYS A 78 7.05 2.59 5.03
N ILE A 79 6.40 2.60 6.19
CA ILE A 79 7.10 2.54 7.48
C ILE A 79 7.91 1.24 7.58
N LEU A 80 7.31 0.11 7.24
CA LEU A 80 7.97 -1.19 7.34
C LEU A 80 9.12 -1.35 6.34
N ASN A 81 9.08 -0.64 5.23
CA ASN A 81 10.04 -0.78 4.13
C ASN A 81 10.95 0.44 3.94
N GLY A 82 10.94 1.37 4.86
CA GLY A 82 11.89 2.49 4.86
C GLY A 82 11.60 3.59 3.85
N ARG A 83 10.35 3.77 3.43
CA ARG A 83 9.93 4.89 2.57
C ARG A 83 9.20 5.93 3.40
N ASN A 84 9.26 7.16 2.95
CA ASN A 84 8.39 8.23 3.43
C ASN A 84 7.04 8.15 2.72
N TYR A 85 6.01 8.69 3.33
CA TYR A 85 4.68 8.62 2.75
C TYR A 85 3.94 9.95 2.92
N LEU A 86 3.04 10.23 1.99
CA LEU A 86 2.05 11.27 2.11
C LEU A 86 0.72 10.64 1.70
N CYS A 87 -0.18 10.49 2.67
CA CYS A 87 -1.45 9.82 2.47
C CYS A 87 -2.58 10.81 2.68
N ILE A 88 -3.60 10.72 1.85
CA ILE A 88 -4.78 11.58 1.91
C ILE A 88 -6.00 10.68 1.95
N GLU A 89 -6.89 10.93 2.91
CA GLU A 89 -8.15 10.22 3.03
C GLU A 89 -9.26 11.20 3.37
N MET A 90 -10.30 11.22 2.55
CA MET A 90 -11.43 12.12 2.69
C MET A 90 -12.42 11.66 3.76
N ASP A 91 -12.56 10.35 3.97
CA ASP A 91 -13.47 9.81 4.97
C ASP A 91 -12.86 9.96 6.36
N GLU A 92 -13.55 10.67 7.22
CA GLU A 92 -13.06 11.02 8.56
C GLU A 92 -12.85 9.78 9.43
N ILE A 93 -13.70 8.78 9.31
CA ILE A 93 -13.60 7.55 10.09
C ILE A 93 -12.37 6.74 9.65
N TYR A 94 -12.20 6.55 8.35
CA TYR A 94 -11.03 5.84 7.82
C TYR A 94 -9.73 6.59 8.12
N HIS A 95 -9.75 7.91 8.02
CA HIS A 95 -8.60 8.72 8.38
C HIS A 95 -8.18 8.50 9.83
N ARG A 96 -9.14 8.50 10.75
CA ARG A 96 -8.89 8.24 12.17
C ARG A 96 -8.29 6.84 12.38
N ILE A 97 -8.86 5.82 11.73
CA ILE A 97 -8.35 4.46 11.80
C ILE A 97 -6.89 4.42 11.32
N SER A 98 -6.59 5.12 10.23
CA SER A 98 -5.22 5.16 9.69
C SER A 98 -4.25 5.81 10.65
N ILE A 99 -4.64 6.89 11.32
CA ILE A 99 -3.79 7.56 12.31
C ILE A 99 -3.52 6.63 13.50
N GLU A 100 -4.53 5.95 14.01
CA GLU A 100 -4.37 4.98 15.11
C GLU A 100 -3.44 3.83 14.70
N ARG A 101 -3.61 3.33 13.48
CA ARG A 101 -2.76 2.27 12.92
C ARG A 101 -1.31 2.71 12.85
N ILE A 102 -1.05 3.90 12.31
CA ILE A 102 0.30 4.45 12.19
C ILE A 102 0.92 4.65 13.56
N ASN A 103 0.20 5.24 14.49
CA ASN A 103 0.69 5.48 15.85
C ASN A 103 1.03 4.17 16.54
N SER A 104 0.23 3.14 16.36
CA SER A 104 0.50 1.80 16.91
C SER A 104 1.81 1.23 16.37
N ILE A 105 2.05 1.36 15.08
CA ILE A 105 3.28 0.85 14.45
C ILE A 105 4.50 1.63 14.94
N LEU A 106 4.37 2.94 15.10
CA LEU A 106 5.45 3.82 15.53
C LEU A 106 5.67 3.79 17.06
N GLY A 107 4.76 3.19 17.81
CA GLY A 107 4.87 3.10 19.27
C GLY A 107 4.51 4.39 20.00
N ILE A 108 3.65 5.19 19.43
CA ILE A 108 3.24 6.46 20.04
C ILE A 108 1.75 6.55 20.32
#